data_035231bc7ad69c8973c5c20b127154ff
#
_entry.id   035231bc7ad69c8973c5c20b127154ff
#
_cell.length_a   1.000
_cell.length_b   1.000
_cell.length_c   1.000
_cell.angle_alpha   90.00
_cell.angle_beta   90.00
_cell.angle_gamma   90.00
#
_symmetry.space_group_name_H-M   'P 1'
#
loop_
_entity.id
_entity.type
_entity.pdbx_description
1 polymer ?
#
loop_
_entity_poly.entity_id
_entity_poly.type
_entity_poly.pdbx_seq_one_letter_code
_entity_poly.pdbx_strand_id
1 'polypeptide(L)'
;EKNIKEDLTEIEINPHVDPNITFGVELECSHKLNTSYIALGTLYNNWHFKEEGTVYNGVEITSPILNYTNEDMKRLKCICDFLNENGFKTTKDCGGHIHFGFDYIESITHLQLLYYIYVNTEEILSYMFNKEGTILREGAIANAPFINENILNLYGKYIQTYANNLKSFATLLGNAQKDRYASLNIKNAFSLDKNTIELRIPNGTLEFNELNLNIILFTRIMQKSKYF
;
A
#
# COMPACT_ATOMS: atom_id res chain seq x y z
N GLU A 1 -8.84 -29.47 7.16
CA GLU A 1 -7.92 -28.63 6.36
C GLU A 1 -8.71 -28.05 5.19
N LYS A 2 -9.02 -26.74 5.24
CA LYS A 2 -9.59 -26.04 4.09
C LYS A 2 -8.43 -25.59 3.22
N ASN A 3 -8.21 -26.28 2.13
CA ASN A 3 -7.25 -25.85 1.14
C ASN A 3 -7.78 -24.61 0.41
N ILE A 4 -6.93 -23.62 0.22
CA ILE A 4 -7.22 -22.49 -0.67
C ILE A 4 -7.36 -23.07 -2.08
N LYS A 5 -8.56 -22.95 -2.66
CA LYS A 5 -8.81 -23.37 -4.04
C LYS A 5 -8.22 -22.32 -4.97
N GLU A 6 -7.32 -22.73 -5.82
CA GLU A 6 -6.87 -21.87 -6.92
C GLU A 6 -8.04 -21.69 -7.90
N ASP A 7 -8.54 -20.48 -8.00
CA ASP A 7 -9.47 -20.10 -9.07
C ASP A 7 -8.65 -19.94 -10.35
N LEU A 8 -8.88 -20.84 -11.30
CA LEU A 8 -8.21 -20.87 -12.61
C LEU A 8 -8.77 -19.81 -13.58
N THR A 9 -9.76 -19.03 -13.19
CA THR A 9 -10.32 -17.96 -14.02
C THR A 9 -9.24 -16.95 -14.37
N GLU A 10 -9.11 -16.60 -15.62
CA GLU A 10 -8.17 -15.56 -16.03
C GLU A 10 -8.62 -14.21 -15.50
N ILE A 11 -7.66 -13.45 -14.94
CA ILE A 11 -7.87 -12.08 -14.51
C ILE A 11 -7.46 -11.17 -15.65
N GLU A 12 -8.33 -10.25 -16.02
CA GLU A 12 -7.99 -9.22 -16.99
C GLU A 12 -6.95 -8.26 -16.41
N ILE A 13 -5.74 -8.32 -16.94
CA ILE A 13 -4.63 -7.46 -16.57
C ILE A 13 -4.75 -6.12 -17.31
N ASN A 14 -4.70 -5.01 -16.59
CA ASN A 14 -4.67 -3.70 -17.21
C ASN A 14 -3.35 -3.50 -17.96
N PRO A 15 -3.37 -3.41 -19.31
CA PRO A 15 -2.14 -3.33 -20.13
C PRO A 15 -1.37 -2.03 -19.95
N HIS A 16 -1.94 -1.07 -19.23
CA HIS A 16 -1.29 0.22 -18.98
C HIS A 16 -0.50 0.26 -17.66
N VAL A 17 -0.50 -0.80 -16.88
CA VAL A 17 0.34 -0.93 -15.68
C VAL A 17 1.69 -1.51 -16.07
N ASP A 18 2.77 -0.83 -15.69
CA ASP A 18 4.13 -1.31 -15.94
C ASP A 18 4.41 -2.56 -15.08
N PRO A 19 4.69 -3.72 -15.68
CA PRO A 19 4.95 -4.95 -14.95
C PRO A 19 6.25 -4.92 -14.12
N ASN A 20 7.11 -3.92 -14.31
CA ASN A 20 8.33 -3.75 -13.51
C ASN A 20 8.05 -3.10 -12.15
N ILE A 21 6.85 -2.57 -11.90
CA ILE A 21 6.49 -2.06 -10.59
C ILE A 21 6.14 -3.25 -9.71
N THR A 22 6.95 -3.47 -8.67
CA THR A 22 6.64 -4.45 -7.63
C THR A 22 5.78 -3.82 -6.55
N PHE A 23 4.94 -4.64 -5.91
CA PHE A 23 4.13 -4.19 -4.78
C PHE A 23 3.94 -5.32 -3.76
N GLY A 24 3.44 -4.95 -2.59
CA GLY A 24 2.96 -5.85 -1.55
C GLY A 24 1.77 -5.23 -0.84
N VAL A 25 0.90 -6.05 -0.27
CA VAL A 25 -0.29 -5.60 0.45
C VAL A 25 -0.25 -6.05 1.91
N GLU A 26 -0.78 -5.21 2.79
CA GLU A 26 -1.10 -5.54 4.18
C GLU A 26 -2.63 -5.49 4.30
N LEU A 27 -3.27 -6.66 4.43
CA LEU A 27 -4.72 -6.79 4.57
C LEU A 27 -5.07 -6.89 6.06
N GLU A 28 -5.58 -5.81 6.63
CA GLU A 28 -6.08 -5.81 7.99
C GLU A 28 -7.55 -6.24 8.02
N CYS A 29 -7.88 -7.17 8.89
CA CYS A 29 -9.25 -7.66 9.06
C CYS A 29 -9.49 -8.19 10.47
N SER A 30 -10.75 -8.40 10.81
CA SER A 30 -11.20 -9.00 12.07
C SER A 30 -11.76 -10.39 11.84
N HIS A 31 -11.52 -11.29 12.79
CA HIS A 31 -12.10 -12.64 12.76
C HIS A 31 -12.51 -13.11 14.16
N LYS A 32 -13.64 -13.82 14.26
CA LYS A 32 -14.19 -14.27 15.55
C LYS A 32 -13.40 -15.37 16.25
N LEU A 33 -12.57 -16.14 15.51
CA LEU A 33 -11.81 -17.27 16.02
C LEU A 33 -10.31 -16.95 16.04
N ASN A 34 -9.80 -16.68 17.18
CA ASN A 34 -8.61 -15.88 17.47
C ASN A 34 -7.24 -16.54 17.26
N THR A 35 -7.05 -17.80 16.92
CA THR A 35 -5.68 -18.34 17.05
C THR A 35 -5.23 -19.37 16.01
N SER A 36 -6.12 -20.08 15.36
CA SER A 36 -5.72 -21.16 14.44
C SER A 36 -5.24 -20.65 13.05
N TYR A 37 -5.50 -19.41 12.71
CA TYR A 37 -5.15 -18.84 11.39
C TYR A 37 -3.72 -18.34 11.30
N ILE A 38 -3.07 -18.01 12.42
CA ILE A 38 -1.63 -17.67 12.45
C ILE A 38 -0.79 -18.84 11.93
N ALA A 39 -1.26 -20.08 12.12
CA ALA A 39 -0.61 -21.27 11.56
C ALA A 39 -0.78 -21.41 10.04
N LEU A 40 -1.76 -20.74 9.42
CA LEU A 40 -2.00 -20.79 7.97
C LEU A 40 -0.98 -19.97 7.17
N GLY A 41 -0.35 -18.97 7.77
CA GLY A 41 0.68 -18.14 7.12
C GLY A 41 1.90 -18.92 6.64
N THR A 42 2.15 -20.10 7.24
CA THR A 42 3.21 -21.02 6.81
C THR A 42 2.77 -21.98 5.70
N LEU A 43 1.48 -22.02 5.37
CA LEU A 43 0.90 -23.00 4.43
C LEU A 43 0.62 -22.43 3.04
N TYR A 44 0.63 -21.10 2.86
CA TYR A 44 0.30 -20.48 1.59
C TYR A 44 1.42 -19.57 1.08
N ASN A 45 2.30 -20.12 0.25
CA ASN A 45 3.18 -19.39 -0.66
C ASN A 45 3.78 -18.06 -0.15
N ASN A 46 4.36 -18.06 1.07
CA ASN A 46 4.99 -16.89 1.67
C ASN A 46 4.04 -15.74 2.08
N TRP A 47 2.74 -15.98 2.22
CA TRP A 47 1.84 -15.07 2.91
C TRP A 47 2.01 -15.21 4.42
N HIS A 48 2.09 -14.09 5.11
CA HIS A 48 2.30 -14.06 6.56
C HIS A 48 1.05 -13.56 7.27
N PHE A 49 0.58 -14.35 8.23
CA PHE A 49 -0.55 -14.00 9.10
C PHE A 49 0.01 -13.63 10.47
N LYS A 50 -0.34 -12.47 10.98
CA LYS A 50 0.04 -12.03 12.33
C LYS A 50 -1.14 -11.37 13.04
N GLU A 51 -1.05 -11.27 14.35
CA GLU A 51 -2.02 -10.54 15.16
C GLU A 51 -1.93 -9.03 14.88
N GLU A 52 -3.08 -8.37 14.71
CA GLU A 52 -3.19 -6.91 14.53
C GLU A 52 -3.84 -6.29 15.77
N GLY A 53 -3.02 -5.63 16.59
CA GLY A 53 -3.43 -5.14 17.91
C GLY A 53 -4.31 -3.89 17.87
N THR A 54 -4.40 -3.18 16.76
CA THR A 54 -5.25 -1.97 16.61
C THR A 54 -6.68 -2.29 16.21
N VAL A 55 -6.92 -3.51 15.74
CA VAL A 55 -8.23 -4.01 15.33
C VAL A 55 -8.73 -5.03 16.33
N TYR A 56 -9.98 -4.94 16.76
CA TYR A 56 -10.58 -5.91 17.67
C TYR A 56 -10.65 -7.31 17.02
N ASN A 57 -10.07 -8.33 17.67
CA ASN A 57 -9.80 -9.64 17.07
C ASN A 57 -9.11 -9.55 15.72
N GLY A 58 -8.14 -8.62 15.63
CA GLY A 58 -7.48 -8.25 14.41
C GLY A 58 -6.45 -9.27 13.94
N VAL A 59 -6.41 -9.41 12.63
CA VAL A 59 -5.38 -10.17 11.91
C VAL A 59 -4.88 -9.30 10.76
N GLU A 60 -3.57 -9.22 10.61
CA GLU A 60 -2.93 -8.63 9.44
C GLU A 60 -2.35 -9.75 8.57
N ILE A 61 -2.66 -9.72 7.31
CA ILE A 61 -2.14 -10.64 6.31
C ILE A 61 -1.24 -9.86 5.35
N THR A 62 0.05 -10.18 5.37
CA THR A 62 1.07 -9.55 4.53
C THR A 62 1.39 -10.43 3.32
N SER A 63 1.37 -9.87 2.13
CA SER A 63 1.76 -10.58 0.92
C SER A 63 3.28 -10.75 0.79
N PRO A 64 3.75 -11.73 -0.02
CA PRO A 64 5.07 -11.64 -0.61
C PRO A 64 5.18 -10.43 -1.55
N ILE A 65 6.36 -10.19 -2.12
CA ILE A 65 6.52 -9.22 -3.22
C ILE A 65 5.76 -9.77 -4.43
N LEU A 66 4.89 -8.94 -4.98
CA LEU A 66 4.04 -9.25 -6.14
C LEU A 66 4.41 -8.34 -7.31
N ASN A 67 4.15 -8.83 -8.51
CA ASN A 67 4.17 -8.06 -9.75
C ASN A 67 2.75 -7.95 -10.31
N TYR A 68 2.50 -6.96 -11.16
CA TYR A 68 1.21 -6.83 -11.80
C TYR A 68 1.10 -7.82 -12.99
N THR A 69 1.06 -9.11 -12.68
CA THR A 69 0.94 -10.22 -13.61
C THR A 69 -0.33 -11.02 -13.35
N ASN A 70 -0.80 -11.76 -14.36
CA ASN A 70 -1.97 -12.61 -14.20
C ASN A 70 -1.80 -13.61 -13.02
N GLU A 71 -0.61 -14.19 -12.88
CA GLU A 71 -0.31 -15.16 -11.83
C GLU A 71 -0.39 -14.54 -10.43
N ASP A 72 0.29 -13.40 -10.19
CA ASP A 72 0.29 -12.77 -8.87
C ASP A 72 -1.06 -12.15 -8.52
N MET A 73 -1.77 -11.60 -9.51
CA MET A 73 -3.12 -11.08 -9.29
C MET A 73 -4.13 -12.19 -8.99
N LYS A 74 -3.97 -13.39 -9.57
CA LYS A 74 -4.74 -14.58 -9.16
C LYS A 74 -4.45 -14.98 -7.73
N ARG A 75 -3.18 -15.00 -7.32
CA ARG A 75 -2.80 -15.27 -5.92
C ARG A 75 -3.45 -14.29 -4.95
N LEU A 76 -3.42 -13.00 -5.29
CA LEU A 76 -4.06 -11.95 -4.48
C LEU A 76 -5.58 -12.15 -4.40
N LYS A 77 -6.23 -12.48 -5.54
CA LYS A 77 -7.66 -12.78 -5.56
C LYS A 77 -8.00 -13.99 -4.71
N CYS A 78 -7.24 -15.07 -4.82
CA CYS A 78 -7.46 -16.29 -4.03
C CYS A 78 -7.39 -16.02 -2.52
N ILE A 79 -6.48 -15.18 -2.06
CA ILE A 79 -6.41 -14.78 -0.64
C ILE A 79 -7.65 -13.97 -0.24
N CYS A 80 -8.06 -12.99 -1.03
CA CYS A 80 -9.26 -12.20 -0.77
C CYS A 80 -10.51 -13.09 -0.66
N ASP A 81 -10.69 -13.98 -1.62
CA ASP A 81 -11.82 -14.93 -1.65
C ASP A 81 -11.77 -15.86 -0.43
N PHE A 82 -10.60 -16.43 -0.12
CA PHE A 82 -10.42 -17.29 1.07
C PHE A 82 -10.80 -16.56 2.36
N LEU A 83 -10.35 -15.32 2.53
CA LEU A 83 -10.67 -14.55 3.74
C LEU A 83 -12.17 -14.27 3.84
N ASN A 84 -12.81 -13.85 2.76
CA ASN A 84 -14.26 -13.62 2.70
C ASN A 84 -15.06 -14.90 3.00
N GLU A 85 -14.74 -16.02 2.37
CA GLU A 85 -15.40 -17.31 2.56
C GLU A 85 -15.25 -17.87 3.98
N ASN A 86 -14.16 -17.52 4.66
CA ASN A 86 -13.90 -17.94 6.03
C ASN A 86 -14.37 -16.94 7.10
N GLY A 87 -15.12 -15.91 6.69
CA GLY A 87 -15.79 -14.99 7.60
C GLY A 87 -14.90 -13.91 8.21
N PHE A 88 -13.74 -13.65 7.60
CA PHE A 88 -12.95 -12.45 7.89
C PHE A 88 -13.71 -11.22 7.38
N LYS A 89 -13.61 -10.12 8.12
CA LYS A 89 -14.31 -8.87 7.78
C LYS A 89 -13.42 -7.68 8.02
N THR A 90 -13.49 -6.71 7.13
CA THR A 90 -12.93 -5.40 7.39
C THR A 90 -13.86 -4.60 8.29
N THR A 91 -13.28 -3.79 9.15
CA THR A 91 -13.97 -2.84 10.02
C THR A 91 -13.48 -1.42 9.69
N LYS A 92 -14.13 -0.42 10.27
CA LYS A 92 -13.72 0.99 10.12
C LYS A 92 -12.28 1.27 10.62
N ASP A 93 -11.74 0.39 11.44
CA ASP A 93 -10.38 0.52 12.00
C ASP A 93 -9.31 -0.12 11.11
N CYS A 94 -9.70 -0.95 10.14
CA CYS A 94 -8.78 -1.63 9.25
C CYS A 94 -8.18 -0.69 8.21
N GLY A 95 -6.85 -0.75 8.01
CA GLY A 95 -6.14 -0.10 6.93
C GLY A 95 -5.93 -1.02 5.73
N GLY A 96 -5.82 -0.42 4.55
CA GLY A 96 -5.44 -1.11 3.31
C GLY A 96 -4.08 -0.62 2.83
N HIS A 97 -3.00 -1.03 3.52
CA HIS A 97 -1.67 -0.55 3.19
C HIS A 97 -1.11 -1.27 1.96
N ILE A 98 -0.59 -0.50 1.02
CA ILE A 98 0.05 -1.03 -0.19
C ILE A 98 1.47 -0.48 -0.27
N HIS A 99 2.44 -1.38 -0.30
CA HIS A 99 3.84 -1.07 -0.46
C HIS A 99 4.23 -1.18 -1.92
N PHE A 100 4.89 -0.17 -2.47
CA PHE A 100 5.42 -0.18 -3.84
C PHE A 100 6.93 -0.16 -3.80
N GLY A 101 7.58 -0.99 -4.60
CA GLY A 101 9.04 -1.08 -4.66
C GLY A 101 9.68 0.26 -5.01
N PHE A 102 10.60 0.72 -4.16
CA PHE A 102 11.28 2.00 -4.37
C PHE A 102 12.24 1.96 -5.55
N ASP A 103 12.71 0.78 -5.95
CA ASP A 103 13.62 0.61 -7.09
C ASP A 103 13.04 1.11 -8.43
N TYR A 104 11.71 1.27 -8.50
CA TYR A 104 11.07 1.88 -9.66
C TYR A 104 11.36 3.39 -9.79
N ILE A 105 11.76 4.04 -8.72
CA ILE A 105 12.09 5.48 -8.70
C ILE A 105 13.54 5.68 -9.19
N GLU A 106 13.70 6.21 -10.38
CA GLU A 106 14.99 6.29 -11.08
C GLU A 106 15.81 7.53 -10.76
N SER A 107 15.18 8.60 -10.29
CA SER A 107 15.84 9.89 -10.10
C SER A 107 15.20 10.74 -9.01
N ILE A 108 15.90 11.79 -8.58
CA ILE A 108 15.37 12.81 -7.69
C ILE A 108 14.14 13.46 -8.32
N THR A 109 14.21 13.81 -9.59
CA THR A 109 13.09 14.45 -10.31
C THR A 109 11.85 13.54 -10.32
N HIS A 110 12.03 12.24 -10.58
CA HIS A 110 10.93 11.28 -10.53
C HIS A 110 10.25 11.29 -9.17
N LEU A 111 11.02 11.20 -8.06
CA LEU A 111 10.47 11.22 -6.70
C LEU A 111 9.81 12.56 -6.36
N GLN A 112 10.40 13.69 -6.80
CA GLN A 112 9.83 15.02 -6.62
C GLN A 112 8.46 15.14 -7.29
N LEU A 113 8.35 14.69 -8.53
CA LEU A 113 7.12 14.76 -9.30
C LEU A 113 6.05 13.82 -8.72
N LEU A 114 6.43 12.60 -8.32
CA LEU A 114 5.52 11.70 -7.62
C LEU A 114 4.92 12.37 -6.39
N TYR A 115 5.78 12.94 -5.57
CA TYR A 115 5.37 13.58 -4.33
C TYR A 115 4.53 14.84 -4.60
N TYR A 116 4.91 15.65 -5.57
CA TYR A 116 4.16 16.83 -5.97
C TYR A 116 2.75 16.49 -6.48
N ILE A 117 2.66 15.50 -7.38
CA ILE A 117 1.36 15.04 -7.89
C ILE A 117 0.51 14.52 -6.72
N TYR A 118 1.08 13.67 -5.88
CA TYR A 118 0.36 13.06 -4.77
C TYR A 118 -0.20 14.12 -3.82
N VAL A 119 0.62 15.02 -3.32
CA VAL A 119 0.18 16.04 -2.34
C VAL A 119 -0.89 16.97 -2.90
N ASN A 120 -0.78 17.36 -4.18
CA ASN A 120 -1.78 18.25 -4.79
C ASN A 120 -3.09 17.53 -5.15
N THR A 121 -3.11 16.20 -5.12
CA THR A 121 -4.30 15.39 -5.43
C THR A 121 -4.76 14.53 -4.25
N GLU A 122 -4.09 14.62 -3.12
CA GLU A 122 -4.26 13.73 -1.99
C GLU A 122 -5.71 13.66 -1.48
N GLU A 123 -6.39 14.80 -1.38
CA GLU A 123 -7.79 14.85 -0.98
C GLU A 123 -8.68 14.11 -1.99
N ILE A 124 -8.47 14.32 -3.29
CA ILE A 124 -9.23 13.63 -4.34
C ILE A 124 -8.92 12.13 -4.30
N LEU A 125 -7.64 11.77 -4.16
CA LEU A 125 -7.22 10.37 -4.04
C LEU A 125 -7.86 9.69 -2.83
N SER A 126 -8.00 10.41 -1.73
CA SER A 126 -8.69 9.90 -0.54
C SER A 126 -10.12 9.44 -0.86
N TYR A 127 -10.86 10.21 -1.65
CA TYR A 127 -12.19 9.81 -2.10
C TYR A 127 -12.17 8.66 -3.11
N MET A 128 -11.15 8.58 -3.95
CA MET A 128 -11.03 7.52 -4.97
C MET A 128 -10.64 6.17 -4.37
N PHE A 129 -9.78 6.18 -3.34
CA PHE A 129 -9.32 4.97 -2.65
C PHE A 129 -10.34 4.43 -1.64
N ASN A 130 -11.34 5.23 -1.27
CA ASN A 130 -12.32 4.88 -0.25
C ASN A 130 -13.72 4.93 -0.85
N LYS A 131 -14.35 3.76 -0.94
CA LYS A 131 -15.68 3.61 -1.52
C LYS A 131 -16.74 4.46 -0.79
N GLU A 132 -17.71 4.97 -1.57
CA GLU A 132 -18.92 5.64 -1.09
C GLU A 132 -18.75 7.02 -0.43
N GLY A 133 -17.71 7.78 -0.80
CA GLY A 133 -17.54 9.13 -0.24
C GLY A 133 -17.48 9.12 1.28
N THR A 134 -17.33 7.94 1.85
CA THR A 134 -17.17 7.78 3.27
C THR A 134 -15.83 8.32 3.67
N ILE A 135 -15.92 9.36 4.42
CA ILE A 135 -15.05 9.78 5.49
C ILE A 135 -13.90 8.79 5.64
N LEU A 136 -12.69 9.31 5.50
CA LEU A 136 -11.49 8.71 6.03
C LEU A 136 -11.86 7.85 7.24
N ARG A 137 -11.49 6.57 7.25
CA ARG A 137 -11.69 5.69 8.41
C ARG A 137 -11.40 6.47 9.69
N GLU A 138 -12.11 6.17 10.75
CA GLU A 138 -12.04 6.94 12.01
C GLU A 138 -10.61 7.11 12.54
N GLY A 139 -9.74 6.13 12.30
CA GLY A 139 -8.31 6.20 12.60
C GLY A 139 -7.42 6.83 11.52
N ALA A 140 -7.93 7.19 10.33
CA ALA A 140 -7.08 7.66 9.23
C ALA A 140 -6.41 9.00 9.52
N ILE A 141 -7.07 9.91 10.22
CA ILE A 141 -6.48 11.21 10.62
C ILE A 141 -5.25 10.98 11.52
N ALA A 142 -5.26 9.97 12.36
CA ALA A 142 -4.14 9.64 13.25
C ALA A 142 -3.09 8.73 12.57
N ASN A 143 -3.54 7.77 11.76
CA ASN A 143 -2.70 6.70 11.23
C ASN A 143 -2.30 6.88 9.76
N ALA A 144 -2.93 7.82 9.06
CA ALA A 144 -2.58 8.22 7.69
C ALA A 144 -2.92 9.70 7.46
N PRO A 145 -2.41 10.64 8.29
CA PRO A 145 -2.68 12.06 8.10
C PRO A 145 -2.15 12.51 6.74
N PHE A 146 -2.84 13.46 6.15
CA PHE A 146 -2.41 14.08 4.90
C PHE A 146 -1.02 14.71 5.07
N ILE A 147 -0.29 14.73 3.98
CA ILE A 147 1.03 15.34 3.94
C ILE A 147 0.86 16.84 4.06
N ASN A 148 1.40 17.42 5.10
CA ASN A 148 1.26 18.85 5.37
C ASN A 148 2.00 19.66 4.30
N GLU A 149 1.39 20.76 3.80
CA GLU A 149 2.01 21.72 2.88
C GLU A 149 3.37 22.27 3.38
N ASN A 150 3.59 22.30 4.69
CA ASN A 150 4.88 22.67 5.26
C ASN A 150 6.01 21.73 4.84
N ILE A 151 5.71 20.47 4.55
CA ILE A 151 6.70 19.54 4.00
C ILE A 151 7.08 19.96 2.58
N LEU A 152 6.14 20.42 1.76
CA LEU A 152 6.43 20.97 0.42
C LEU A 152 7.28 22.24 0.48
N ASN A 153 7.06 23.09 1.47
CA ASN A 153 7.85 24.32 1.64
C ASN A 153 9.27 24.02 2.15
N LEU A 154 9.43 23.04 3.02
CA LEU A 154 10.74 22.50 3.39
C LEU A 154 11.44 21.83 2.20
N TYR A 155 10.69 21.22 1.32
CA TYR A 155 11.09 20.61 0.08
C TYR A 155 11.82 21.55 -0.87
N GLY A 156 11.22 22.71 -1.16
CA GLY A 156 11.80 23.69 -2.08
C GLY A 156 13.06 24.36 -1.52
N LYS A 157 13.15 24.54 -0.21
CA LYS A 157 14.21 25.34 0.42
C LYS A 157 15.45 24.53 0.86
N TYR A 158 15.24 23.34 1.40
CA TYR A 158 16.31 22.58 2.05
C TYR A 158 16.81 21.40 1.22
N ILE A 159 15.91 20.70 0.55
CA ILE A 159 16.25 19.43 -0.07
C ILE A 159 17.03 19.63 -1.37
N GLN A 160 16.72 20.65 -2.16
CA GLN A 160 17.49 20.97 -3.37
C GLN A 160 18.95 21.38 -3.08
N THR A 161 19.20 21.91 -1.89
CA THR A 161 20.53 22.40 -1.50
C THR A 161 21.43 21.29 -0.93
N TYR A 162 20.87 20.25 -0.36
CA TYR A 162 21.63 19.22 0.40
C TYR A 162 21.57 17.82 -0.20
N ALA A 163 20.68 17.55 -1.15
CA ALA A 163 20.55 16.22 -1.73
C ALA A 163 21.41 16.07 -3.00
N ASN A 164 22.51 15.34 -2.89
CA ASN A 164 23.42 15.07 -4.00
C ASN A 164 23.04 13.83 -4.84
N ASN A 165 22.13 13.00 -4.33
CA ASN A 165 21.66 11.78 -4.97
C ASN A 165 20.28 11.37 -4.46
N LEU A 166 19.64 10.42 -5.15
CA LEU A 166 18.29 9.94 -4.82
C LEU A 166 18.17 9.42 -3.38
N LYS A 167 19.17 8.70 -2.88
CA LYS A 167 19.18 8.15 -1.51
C LYS A 167 19.15 9.27 -0.47
N SER A 168 20.03 10.26 -0.59
CA SER A 168 20.05 11.41 0.35
C SER A 168 18.75 12.20 0.28
N PHE A 169 18.19 12.39 -0.91
CA PHE A 169 16.91 13.06 -1.10
C PHE A 169 15.76 12.31 -0.42
N ALA A 170 15.59 11.02 -0.66
CA ALA A 170 14.55 10.20 -0.05
C ALA A 170 14.69 10.13 1.48
N THR A 171 15.94 10.05 1.98
CA THR A 171 16.23 10.06 3.42
C THR A 171 15.80 11.36 4.08
N LEU A 172 16.13 12.51 3.47
CA LEU A 172 15.74 13.83 3.99
C LEU A 172 14.21 14.00 3.97
N LEU A 173 13.57 13.55 2.89
CA LEU A 173 12.12 13.58 2.79
C LEU A 173 11.45 12.69 3.85
N GLY A 174 11.92 11.45 4.03
CA GLY A 174 11.44 10.54 5.06
C GLY A 174 11.62 11.09 6.48
N ASN A 175 12.73 11.79 6.75
CA ASN A 175 12.95 12.46 8.03
C ASN A 175 11.99 13.63 8.26
N ALA A 176 11.63 14.37 7.19
CA ALA A 176 10.66 15.46 7.25
C ALA A 176 9.23 14.97 7.58
N GLN A 177 8.91 13.72 7.29
CA GLN A 177 7.61 13.10 7.62
C GLN A 177 7.41 12.82 9.12
N LYS A 178 8.30 13.21 10.00
CA LYS A 178 8.28 13.00 11.46
C LYS A 178 8.16 11.52 11.88
N ASP A 179 7.09 10.84 11.45
CA ASP A 179 6.81 9.44 11.75
C ASP A 179 6.37 8.65 10.52
N ARG A 180 5.99 7.39 10.72
CA ARG A 180 5.56 6.47 9.66
C ARG A 180 4.10 6.64 9.23
N TYR A 181 3.34 7.49 9.90
CA TYR A 181 1.89 7.54 9.74
C TYR A 181 1.39 8.47 8.62
N ALA A 182 2.28 9.11 7.86
CA ALA A 182 1.86 9.88 6.69
C ALA A 182 1.09 9.02 5.68
N SER A 183 0.10 9.61 5.01
CA SER A 183 -0.75 8.95 4.00
C SER A 183 0.06 8.31 2.86
N LEU A 184 1.20 8.92 2.51
CA LEU A 184 2.25 8.37 1.67
C LEU A 184 3.55 8.34 2.47
N ASN A 185 3.93 7.17 2.95
CA ASN A 185 5.11 6.99 3.79
C ASN A 185 6.32 6.55 2.97
N ILE A 186 7.38 7.35 2.99
CA ILE A 186 8.65 7.02 2.31
C ILE A 186 9.80 6.72 3.27
N LYS A 187 9.56 6.60 4.57
CA LYS A 187 10.60 6.28 5.56
C LYS A 187 11.30 4.95 5.32
N ASN A 188 10.61 4.04 4.63
CA ASN A 188 11.15 2.73 4.27
C ASN A 188 11.95 2.74 2.96
N ALA A 189 12.04 3.87 2.26
CA ALA A 189 12.89 4.01 1.09
C ALA A 189 14.36 3.77 1.48
N PHE A 190 15.06 2.94 0.72
CA PHE A 190 16.43 2.48 1.00
C PHE A 190 16.61 1.73 2.34
N SER A 191 15.55 1.28 2.98
CA SER A 191 15.62 0.34 4.10
C SER A 191 16.11 -1.02 3.59
N LEU A 192 16.97 -1.67 4.34
CA LEU A 192 17.46 -3.01 4.00
C LEU A 192 16.34 -4.06 4.00
N ASP A 193 15.33 -3.84 4.83
CA ASP A 193 14.26 -4.82 5.03
C ASP A 193 13.05 -4.61 4.11
N LYS A 194 12.73 -3.36 3.77
CA LYS A 194 11.50 -3.05 3.02
C LYS A 194 11.75 -2.40 1.66
N ASN A 195 12.58 -1.37 1.58
CA ASN A 195 12.88 -0.59 0.35
C ASN A 195 11.62 -0.21 -0.44
N THR A 196 10.64 0.40 0.23
CA THR A 196 9.31 0.68 -0.36
C THR A 196 8.83 2.10 -0.09
N ILE A 197 7.89 2.54 -0.93
CA ILE A 197 6.94 3.62 -0.66
C ILE A 197 5.64 2.96 -0.22
N GLU A 198 5.10 3.38 0.90
CA GLU A 198 3.87 2.82 1.48
C GLU A 198 2.69 3.79 1.31
N LEU A 199 1.68 3.39 0.57
CA LEU A 199 0.40 4.07 0.47
C LEU A 199 -0.50 3.61 1.62
N ARG A 200 -0.88 4.54 2.52
CA ARG A 200 -1.64 4.25 3.74
C ARG A 200 -3.07 4.78 3.74
N ILE A 201 -3.42 5.57 2.74
CA ILE A 201 -4.72 6.25 2.65
C ILE A 201 -5.91 5.30 2.39
N PRO A 202 -5.78 4.15 1.68
CA PRO A 202 -6.92 3.27 1.45
C PRO A 202 -7.48 2.67 2.74
N ASN A 203 -8.80 2.55 2.81
CA ASN A 203 -9.44 1.72 3.83
C ASN A 203 -9.11 0.24 3.63
N GLY A 204 -9.17 -0.53 4.70
CA GLY A 204 -9.06 -1.98 4.61
C GLY A 204 -10.19 -2.56 3.75
N THR A 205 -9.81 -3.41 2.80
CA THR A 205 -10.77 -4.13 1.95
C THR A 205 -10.29 -5.55 1.71
N LEU A 206 -11.23 -6.47 1.64
CA LEU A 206 -11.04 -7.84 1.16
C LEU A 206 -11.69 -8.05 -0.21
N GLU A 207 -12.21 -6.97 -0.81
CA GLU A 207 -12.78 -6.98 -2.15
C GLU A 207 -11.65 -6.83 -3.17
N PHE A 208 -11.32 -7.92 -3.87
CA PHE A 208 -10.23 -7.95 -4.85
C PHE A 208 -10.30 -6.80 -5.87
N ASN A 209 -11.49 -6.50 -6.39
CA ASN A 209 -11.65 -5.45 -7.40
C ASN A 209 -11.29 -4.06 -6.87
N GLU A 210 -11.63 -3.75 -5.62
CA GLU A 210 -11.24 -2.48 -4.97
C GLU A 210 -9.73 -2.40 -4.79
N LEU A 211 -9.15 -3.47 -4.25
CA LEU A 211 -7.72 -3.54 -4.03
C LEU A 211 -6.94 -3.42 -5.36
N ASN A 212 -7.41 -4.10 -6.40
CA ASN A 212 -6.84 -4.01 -7.74
C ASN A 212 -6.92 -2.58 -8.30
N LEU A 213 -8.06 -1.90 -8.15
CA LEU A 213 -8.20 -0.50 -8.57
C LEU A 213 -7.23 0.43 -7.83
N ASN A 214 -7.03 0.24 -6.53
CA ASN A 214 -6.09 1.01 -5.74
C ASN A 214 -4.64 0.80 -6.22
N ILE A 215 -4.26 -0.44 -6.51
CA ILE A 215 -2.96 -0.78 -7.08
C ILE A 215 -2.78 -0.10 -8.45
N ILE A 216 -3.75 -0.23 -9.36
CA ILE A 216 -3.71 0.40 -10.69
C ILE A 216 -3.57 1.90 -10.57
N LEU A 217 -4.38 2.55 -9.76
CA LEU A 217 -4.38 4.00 -9.63
C LEU A 217 -3.02 4.53 -9.19
N PHE A 218 -2.45 3.97 -8.12
CA PHE A 218 -1.18 4.47 -7.62
C PHE A 218 0.01 4.10 -8.53
N THR A 219 0.02 2.91 -9.13
CA THR A 219 1.04 2.56 -10.13
C THR A 219 1.01 3.52 -11.32
N ARG A 220 -0.18 3.94 -11.77
CA ARG A 220 -0.30 4.95 -12.85
C ARG A 220 0.22 6.32 -12.44
N ILE A 221 0.06 6.73 -11.19
CA ILE A 221 0.65 7.96 -10.66
C ILE A 221 2.18 7.84 -10.68
N MET A 222 2.74 6.74 -10.19
CA MET A 222 4.18 6.48 -10.23
C MET A 222 4.75 6.48 -11.65
N GLN A 223 4.06 5.85 -12.60
CA GLN A 223 4.46 5.86 -14.01
C GLN A 223 4.44 7.26 -14.62
N LYS A 224 3.38 8.03 -14.37
CA LYS A 224 3.24 9.38 -14.91
C LYS A 224 4.29 10.34 -14.36
N SER A 225 4.64 10.21 -13.10
CA SER A 225 5.69 11.03 -12.48
C SER A 225 7.10 10.82 -13.08
N LYS A 226 7.30 9.77 -13.86
CA LYS A 226 8.56 9.50 -14.57
C LYS A 226 8.75 10.37 -15.81
N TYR A 227 7.66 10.86 -16.42
CA TYR A 227 7.67 11.47 -17.75
C TYR A 227 7.42 13.00 -17.75
N PHE A 228 7.35 13.62 -16.61
CA PHE A 228 7.27 15.07 -16.44
C PHE A 228 8.59 15.59 -15.89
#